data_52f1bb2f2611a0bc2c7d1c05d76a106e
#
_entry.id   52f1bb2f2611a0bc2c7d1c05d76a106e
#
_cell.length_a   1.000
_cell.length_b   1.000
_cell.length_c   1.000
_cell.angle_alpha   90.00
_cell.angle_beta   90.00
_cell.angle_gamma   90.00
#
_symmetry.space_group_name_H-M   'P 1'
#
loop_
_entity.id
_entity.type
_entity.pdbx_description
1 polymer ?
#
loop_
_entity_poly.entity_id
_entity_poly.type
_entity_poly.pdbx_seq_one_letter_code
_entity_poly.pdbx_strand_id
1 'polypeptide(L)'
;RGLGDVYKRQKHNDLGKAGENAAVAYLEQKGYLIRNRNWRKGHFELDIVAAKDNELIVIEVKTRSNTLFAEPEDAVDLPKIRRTVRAADTYIRLFQIDSPVRFDIITIVGDEINFKVEHIEEAFYPPLY
;
A
#
# COMPACT_ATOMS: atom_id res chain seq x y z
N ARG A 1 3.86 -29.50 11.58
CA ARG A 1 2.85 -28.78 10.82
C ARG A 1 1.47 -29.11 11.29
N GLY A 2 0.53 -28.49 10.80
CA GLY A 2 -0.83 -28.77 11.16
C GLY A 2 -1.51 -27.54 11.66
N LEU A 3 -2.30 -27.69 12.72
CA LEU A 3 -3.18 -26.61 13.18
C LEU A 3 -2.43 -25.34 13.56
N GLY A 4 -1.24 -25.44 14.16
CA GLY A 4 -0.47 -24.28 14.55
C GLY A 4 -0.03 -23.42 13.37
N ASP A 5 0.41 -24.03 12.27
CA ASP A 5 0.84 -23.30 11.08
C ASP A 5 -0.33 -22.64 10.37
N VAL A 6 -1.46 -23.33 10.30
CA VAL A 6 -2.67 -22.79 9.70
C VAL A 6 -3.16 -21.58 10.49
N TYR A 7 -3.16 -21.68 11.82
CA TYR A 7 -3.59 -20.60 12.70
C TYR A 7 -2.70 -19.35 12.52
N LYS A 8 -1.38 -19.54 12.47
CA LYS A 8 -0.46 -18.42 12.30
C LYS A 8 -0.65 -17.71 10.97
N ARG A 9 -0.88 -18.47 9.91
CA ARG A 9 -1.13 -17.91 8.58
C ARG A 9 -2.40 -17.08 8.57
N GLN A 10 -3.46 -17.59 9.19
CA GLN A 10 -4.73 -16.88 9.25
C GLN A 10 -4.60 -15.59 10.04
N LYS A 11 -3.90 -15.61 11.17
CA LYS A 11 -3.64 -14.41 11.94
C LYS A 11 -2.87 -13.35 11.15
N HIS A 12 -1.90 -13.76 10.35
CA HIS A 12 -1.14 -12.87 9.49
C HIS A 12 -2.05 -12.21 8.45
N ASN A 13 -2.92 -13.01 7.82
CA ASN A 13 -3.85 -12.49 6.82
C ASN A 13 -4.87 -11.54 7.44
N ASP A 14 -5.37 -11.87 8.62
CA ASP A 14 -6.32 -11.01 9.33
C ASP A 14 -5.71 -9.67 9.69
N LEU A 15 -4.47 -9.68 10.17
CA LEU A 15 -3.75 -8.45 10.50
C LEU A 15 -3.51 -7.59 9.25
N GLY A 16 -3.09 -8.22 8.15
CA GLY A 16 -2.87 -7.51 6.91
C GLY A 16 -4.15 -6.88 6.38
N LYS A 17 -5.27 -7.61 6.45
CA LYS A 17 -6.55 -7.09 6.01
C LYS A 17 -7.04 -5.96 6.90
N ALA A 18 -6.89 -6.10 8.22
CA ALA A 18 -7.26 -5.05 9.16
C ALA A 18 -6.42 -3.81 8.95
N GLY A 19 -5.12 -3.98 8.70
CA GLY A 19 -4.23 -2.86 8.40
C GLY A 19 -4.61 -2.14 7.12
N GLU A 20 -4.95 -2.89 6.07
CA GLU A 20 -5.40 -2.28 4.82
C GLU A 20 -6.69 -1.50 5.03
N ASN A 21 -7.64 -2.05 5.78
CA ASN A 21 -8.89 -1.34 6.11
C ASN A 21 -8.60 -0.05 6.88
N ALA A 22 -7.65 -0.10 7.82
CA ALA A 22 -7.25 1.09 8.57
C ALA A 22 -6.63 2.15 7.66
N ALA A 23 -5.82 1.73 6.70
CA ALA A 23 -5.23 2.65 5.73
C ALA A 23 -6.31 3.32 4.88
N VAL A 24 -7.29 2.57 4.42
CA VAL A 24 -8.40 3.11 3.63
C VAL A 24 -9.20 4.12 4.45
N ALA A 25 -9.55 3.79 5.69
CA ALA A 25 -10.30 4.70 6.56
C ALA A 25 -9.53 5.99 6.80
N TYR A 26 -8.22 5.87 7.06
CA TYR A 26 -7.35 7.03 7.24
C TYR A 26 -7.36 7.92 6.00
N LEU A 27 -7.19 7.33 4.82
CA LEU A 27 -7.15 8.08 3.57
C LEU A 27 -8.49 8.78 3.29
N GLU A 28 -9.59 8.10 3.51
CA GLU A 28 -10.90 8.69 3.29
C GLU A 28 -11.15 9.88 4.24
N GLN A 29 -10.72 9.77 5.49
CA GLN A 29 -10.80 10.89 6.43
C GLN A 29 -9.99 12.08 5.98
N LYS A 30 -8.88 11.84 5.27
CA LYS A 30 -8.02 12.89 4.75
C LYS A 30 -8.49 13.44 3.41
N GLY A 31 -9.62 12.98 2.92
CA GLY A 31 -10.20 13.49 1.68
C GLY A 31 -9.75 12.77 0.41
N TYR A 32 -9.11 11.63 0.55
CA TYR A 32 -8.74 10.82 -0.61
C TYR A 32 -9.95 10.04 -1.12
N LEU A 33 -10.10 9.97 -2.42
CA LEU A 33 -11.11 9.14 -3.05
C LEU A 33 -10.45 7.82 -3.42
N ILE A 34 -10.90 6.72 -2.84
CA ILE A 34 -10.34 5.40 -3.14
C ILE A 34 -10.89 4.93 -4.48
N ARG A 35 -10.00 4.66 -5.42
CA ARG A 35 -10.37 4.15 -6.73
C ARG A 35 -10.38 2.64 -6.78
N ASN A 36 -9.31 2.01 -6.31
CA ASN A 36 -9.16 0.56 -6.31
C ASN A 36 -8.39 0.10 -5.07
N ARG A 37 -8.72 -1.09 -4.62
CA ARG A 37 -8.01 -1.79 -3.55
C ARG A 37 -7.57 -3.13 -4.12
N ASN A 38 -6.32 -3.53 -3.84
CA ASN A 38 -5.79 -4.81 -4.29
C ASN A 38 -6.02 -5.05 -5.78
N TRP A 39 -5.71 -4.03 -6.55
CA TRP A 39 -5.85 -4.12 -8.00
C TRP A 39 -4.77 -5.03 -8.57
N ARG A 40 -5.19 -5.94 -9.46
CA ARG A 40 -4.27 -6.89 -10.08
C ARG A 40 -4.53 -6.98 -11.57
N LYS A 41 -3.43 -7.13 -12.31
CA LYS A 41 -3.47 -7.47 -13.72
C LYS A 41 -2.22 -8.29 -14.05
N GLY A 42 -2.41 -9.59 -14.37
CA GLY A 42 -1.28 -10.50 -14.54
C GLY A 42 -0.48 -10.59 -13.26
N HIS A 43 0.80 -10.24 -13.35
CA HIS A 43 1.71 -10.24 -12.19
C HIS A 43 1.76 -8.89 -11.48
N PHE A 44 1.07 -7.88 -12.01
CA PHE A 44 1.08 -6.56 -11.42
C PHE A 44 0.05 -6.44 -10.31
N GLU A 45 0.42 -5.75 -9.25
CA GLU A 45 -0.43 -5.59 -8.09
C GLU A 45 -0.21 -4.20 -7.48
N LEU A 46 -1.32 -3.54 -7.13
CA LEU A 46 -1.29 -2.26 -6.42
C LEU A 46 -2.20 -2.38 -5.20
N ASP A 47 -1.68 -2.02 -4.03
CA ASP A 47 -2.44 -2.14 -2.79
C ASP A 47 -3.64 -1.19 -2.77
N ILE A 48 -3.38 0.10 -2.96
CA ILE A 48 -4.43 1.11 -3.00
C ILE A 48 -4.10 2.10 -4.11
N VAL A 49 -5.10 2.45 -4.89
CA VAL A 49 -5.02 3.56 -5.84
C VAL A 49 -6.09 4.56 -5.45
N ALA A 50 -5.70 5.80 -5.26
CA ALA A 50 -6.59 6.86 -4.82
C ALA A 50 -6.40 8.12 -5.66
N ALA A 51 -7.32 9.06 -5.51
CA ALA A 51 -7.25 10.35 -6.17
C ALA A 51 -7.43 11.44 -5.13
N LYS A 52 -6.67 12.52 -5.27
CA LYS A 52 -6.80 13.71 -4.44
C LYS A 52 -6.13 14.89 -5.13
N ASP A 53 -6.79 16.05 -5.12
CA ASP A 53 -6.23 17.31 -5.63
C ASP A 53 -5.69 17.18 -7.05
N ASN A 54 -6.44 16.50 -7.91
CA ASN A 54 -6.08 16.27 -9.32
C ASN A 54 -4.82 15.43 -9.51
N GLU A 55 -4.45 14.64 -8.51
CA GLU A 55 -3.36 13.67 -8.62
C GLU A 55 -3.89 12.26 -8.46
N LEU A 56 -3.23 11.32 -9.11
CA LEU A 56 -3.40 9.90 -8.83
C LEU A 56 -2.35 9.51 -7.80
N ILE A 57 -2.79 8.89 -6.72
CA ILE A 57 -1.88 8.46 -5.65
C ILE A 57 -1.87 6.94 -5.60
N VAL A 58 -0.69 6.36 -5.77
CA VAL A 58 -0.46 4.92 -5.67
C VAL A 58 0.18 4.67 -4.31
N ILE A 59 -0.48 3.87 -3.47
CA ILE A 59 -0.09 3.72 -2.08
C ILE A 59 0.28 2.27 -1.81
N GLU A 60 1.50 2.06 -1.34
CA GLU A 60 1.96 0.77 -0.83
C GLU A 60 1.67 0.72 0.66
N VAL A 61 0.97 -0.33 1.09
CA VAL A 61 0.60 -0.50 2.50
C VAL A 61 1.47 -1.58 3.11
N LYS A 62 2.09 -1.29 4.23
CA LYS A 62 2.87 -2.25 4.98
C LYS A 62 2.35 -2.35 6.39
N THR A 63 1.87 -3.54 6.77
CA THR A 63 1.34 -3.79 8.11
C THR A 63 2.37 -4.57 8.92
N ARG A 64 2.62 -4.13 10.13
CA ARG A 64 3.59 -4.75 11.04
C ARG A 64 3.04 -4.82 12.44
N SER A 65 3.41 -5.86 13.18
CA SER A 65 3.01 -6.00 14.58
C SER A 65 3.87 -5.16 15.53
N ASN A 66 5.06 -4.71 15.09
CA ASN A 66 5.91 -3.79 15.86
C ASN A 66 6.84 -3.03 14.91
N THR A 67 7.48 -1.96 15.44
CA THR A 67 8.38 -1.09 14.69
C THR A 67 9.80 -1.11 15.19
N LEU A 68 10.18 -2.10 16.00
CA LEU A 68 11.45 -2.04 16.72
C LEU A 68 12.67 -1.92 15.81
N PHE A 69 12.62 -2.47 14.61
CA PHE A 69 13.82 -2.62 13.80
C PHE A 69 13.72 -2.08 12.39
N ALA A 70 12.66 -1.34 12.06
CA ALA A 70 12.52 -0.86 10.68
C ALA A 70 11.84 0.49 10.64
N GLU A 71 12.34 1.33 9.73
CA GLU A 71 11.69 2.58 9.38
C GLU A 71 10.61 2.31 8.33
N PRO A 72 9.58 3.15 8.22
CA PRO A 72 8.55 2.97 7.19
C PRO A 72 9.10 2.86 5.76
N GLU A 73 10.12 3.63 5.43
CA GLU A 73 10.74 3.61 4.11
C GLU A 73 11.38 2.28 3.78
N ASP A 74 11.80 1.53 4.81
CA ASP A 74 12.41 0.20 4.62
C ASP A 74 11.40 -0.85 4.19
N ALA A 75 10.11 -0.51 4.20
CA ALA A 75 9.08 -1.42 3.76
C ALA A 75 9.14 -1.69 2.25
N VAL A 76 9.80 -0.82 1.49
CA VAL A 76 9.84 -0.90 0.03
C VAL A 76 11.28 -0.82 -0.45
N ASP A 77 11.77 -1.87 -1.11
CA ASP A 77 13.10 -1.90 -1.69
C ASP A 77 13.04 -1.54 -3.18
N LEU A 78 14.21 -1.39 -3.81
CA LEU A 78 14.29 -0.98 -5.20
C LEU A 78 13.59 -1.94 -6.18
N PRO A 79 13.75 -3.27 -6.08
CA PRO A 79 12.98 -4.17 -6.95
C PRO A 79 11.47 -3.99 -6.78
N LYS A 80 10.99 -3.79 -5.58
CA LYS A 80 9.57 -3.57 -5.33
C LYS A 80 9.10 -2.22 -5.91
N ILE A 81 9.91 -1.19 -5.79
CA ILE A 81 9.63 0.11 -6.40
C ILE A 81 9.44 -0.05 -7.91
N ARG A 82 10.36 -0.77 -8.56
CA ARG A 82 10.25 -1.01 -10.01
C ARG A 82 8.97 -1.73 -10.39
N ARG A 83 8.61 -2.78 -9.63
CA ARG A 83 7.36 -3.51 -9.89
C ARG A 83 6.15 -2.62 -9.69
N THR A 84 6.15 -1.82 -8.64
CA THR A 84 5.05 -0.89 -8.37
C THR A 84 4.91 0.15 -9.47
N VAL A 85 6.04 0.71 -9.93
CA VAL A 85 6.02 1.69 -11.02
C VAL A 85 5.47 1.06 -12.31
N ARG A 86 5.87 -0.16 -12.63
CA ARG A 86 5.35 -0.87 -13.80
C ARG A 86 3.85 -1.15 -13.68
N ALA A 87 3.41 -1.57 -12.50
CA ALA A 87 2.00 -1.81 -12.24
C ALA A 87 1.20 -0.53 -12.37
N ALA A 88 1.73 0.57 -11.84
CA ALA A 88 1.10 1.88 -11.95
C ALA A 88 1.02 2.34 -13.41
N ASP A 89 2.08 2.13 -14.18
CA ASP A 89 2.07 2.47 -15.60
C ASP A 89 0.98 1.71 -16.36
N THR A 90 0.83 0.44 -16.06
CA THR A 90 -0.24 -0.38 -16.65
C THR A 90 -1.62 0.14 -16.26
N TYR A 91 -1.80 0.49 -15.00
CA TYR A 91 -3.05 1.07 -14.51
C TYR A 91 -3.37 2.39 -15.22
N ILE A 92 -2.38 3.26 -15.32
CA ILE A 92 -2.54 4.57 -15.94
C ILE A 92 -2.97 4.43 -17.39
N ARG A 93 -2.36 3.52 -18.13
CA ARG A 93 -2.70 3.28 -19.54
C ARG A 93 -4.10 2.67 -19.67
N LEU A 94 -4.41 1.70 -18.83
CA LEU A 94 -5.69 1.01 -18.88
C LEU A 94 -6.86 1.95 -18.60
N PHE A 95 -6.72 2.81 -17.61
CA PHE A 95 -7.77 3.74 -17.20
C PHE A 95 -7.63 5.13 -17.81
N GLN A 96 -6.66 5.31 -18.72
CA GLN A 96 -6.46 6.57 -19.45
C GLN A 96 -6.31 7.76 -18.48
N ILE A 97 -5.47 7.58 -17.48
CA ILE A 97 -5.18 8.62 -16.50
C ILE A 97 -4.17 9.60 -17.10
N ASP A 98 -4.48 10.89 -17.07
CA ASP A 98 -3.59 11.93 -17.58
C ASP A 98 -3.14 12.92 -16.50
N SER A 99 -3.48 12.66 -15.25
CA SER A 99 -3.05 13.48 -14.12
C SER A 99 -1.63 13.10 -13.67
N PRO A 100 -0.97 13.97 -12.90
CA PRO A 100 0.28 13.59 -12.22
C PRO A 100 0.05 12.40 -11.28
N VAL A 101 1.13 11.68 -11.02
CA VAL A 101 1.10 10.48 -10.18
C VAL A 101 2.07 10.65 -9.02
N ARG A 102 1.61 10.30 -7.82
CA ARG A 102 2.43 10.35 -6.61
C ARG A 102 2.46 8.96 -5.99
N PHE A 103 3.63 8.55 -5.52
CA PHE A 103 3.83 7.25 -4.89
C PHE A 103 4.02 7.43 -3.39
N ASP A 104 3.13 6.87 -2.61
CA ASP A 104 3.13 7.00 -1.16
C ASP A 104 3.32 5.64 -0.49
N ILE A 105 3.78 5.67 0.75
CA ILE A 105 3.82 4.49 1.61
C ILE A 105 2.99 4.77 2.85
N ILE A 106 2.15 3.83 3.23
CA ILE A 106 1.48 3.85 4.53
C ILE A 106 1.94 2.65 5.32
N THR A 107 2.45 2.88 6.51
CA THR A 107 2.81 1.84 7.45
C THR A 107 1.77 1.78 8.55
N ILE A 108 1.24 0.60 8.78
CA ILE A 108 0.28 0.33 9.84
C ILE A 108 0.97 -0.54 10.88
N VAL A 109 1.07 -0.04 12.09
CA VAL A 109 1.74 -0.75 13.18
C VAL A 109 0.78 -0.98 14.31
N GLY A 110 0.70 -2.20 14.79
CA GLY A 110 -0.15 -2.53 15.92
C GLY A 110 -0.79 -3.89 15.80
N ASP A 111 -1.84 -4.08 16.55
CA ASP A 111 -2.65 -5.30 16.51
C ASP A 111 -3.98 -5.00 15.80
N GLU A 112 -4.92 -5.95 15.84
CA GLU A 112 -6.20 -5.81 15.16
C GLU A 112 -7.10 -4.72 15.73
N ILE A 113 -6.78 -4.22 16.92
CA ILE A 113 -7.61 -3.26 17.64
C ILE A 113 -6.98 -1.88 17.65
N ASN A 114 -5.68 -1.80 17.88
CA ASN A 114 -4.96 -0.54 18.03
C ASN A 114 -3.89 -0.41 16.95
N PHE A 115 -4.14 0.48 16.00
CA PHE A 115 -3.19 0.75 14.92
C PHE A 115 -2.62 2.15 15.03
N LYS A 116 -1.33 2.25 14.75
CA LYS A 116 -0.69 3.52 14.48
C LYS A 116 -0.46 3.61 12.97
N VAL A 117 -0.93 4.68 12.36
CA VAL A 117 -0.79 4.91 10.92
C VAL A 117 0.32 5.94 10.69
N GLU A 118 1.27 5.59 9.83
CA GLU A 118 2.27 6.54 9.36
C GLU A 118 2.17 6.63 7.86
N HIS A 119 2.07 7.85 7.36
CA HIS A 119 1.88 8.11 5.94
C HIS A 119 3.06 8.92 5.42
N ILE A 120 3.76 8.39 4.44
CA ILE A 120 4.87 9.07 3.78
C ILE A 120 4.43 9.43 2.38
N GLU A 121 4.20 10.71 2.15
CA GLU A 121 3.84 11.21 0.83
C GLU A 121 5.10 11.34 -0.01
N GLU A 122 4.97 11.08 -1.30
CA GLU A 122 6.09 11.12 -2.23
C GLU A 122 7.27 10.30 -1.71
N ALA A 123 6.97 9.07 -1.29
CA ALA A 123 7.96 8.21 -0.66
C ALA A 123 9.07 7.80 -1.62
N PHE A 124 8.80 7.75 -2.91
CA PHE A 124 9.80 7.46 -3.93
C PHE A 124 9.34 8.01 -5.27
N TYR A 125 10.29 8.10 -6.19
CA TYR A 125 10.04 8.52 -7.56
C TYR A 125 10.37 7.38 -8.50
N PRO A 126 9.76 7.35 -9.71
CA PRO A 126 10.13 6.32 -10.67
C PRO A 126 11.64 6.34 -10.93
N PRO A 127 12.31 5.18 -10.88
CA PRO A 127 13.74 5.14 -11.14
C PRO A 127 14.03 5.53 -12.60
N LEU A 128 15.12 6.25 -12.78
CA LEU A 128 15.64 6.51 -14.12
C LEU A 128 16.47 5.31 -14.57
N TYR A 129 16.29 4.87 -15.79
CA TYR A 129 17.01 3.72 -16.35
C TYR A 129 17.25 3.90 -17.83
#